data_2a17f3783f3dae56de740fb809675049
#
_entry.id   2a17f3783f3dae56de740fb809675049
#
_cell.length_a   1.000
_cell.length_b   1.000
_cell.length_c   1.000
_cell.angle_alpha   90.00
_cell.angle_beta   90.00
_cell.angle_gamma   90.00
#
_symmetry.space_group_name_H-M   'P 1'
#
loop_
_entity.id
_entity.type
_entity.pdbx_description
1 polymer ?
#
loop_
_entity_poly.entity_id
_entity_poly.type
_entity_poly.pdbx_seq_one_letter_code
_entity_poly.pdbx_strand_id
1 'polypeptide(L)'
;MFNMTQLRERSNVVLWLLLFFFIVSMAVGGLVGGANILNLIFGGKNITLNAGRINGKDISHNRYLREREIQLNRLRSQGQAIDNRAYQNAGDFAWNTILERELKDERIKELGLEVSLDEIYDFLLITPPPSFKTDLNNAGYFLDSEGKFDVKSYEEAVQNGNIPVELEPLLINWENYLRTWLADRKLRTLYNSLASVNENDVRRDFIKKNTNCTLDYIYMSLSAIPDSIIDVSDEQILEKYN
;
A
#
# COMPACT_ATOMS: atom_id res chain seq x y z
N MET A 1 6.76 -38.87 -52.72
CA MET A 1 6.15 -37.69 -53.35
C MET A 1 4.80 -37.46 -52.69
N PHE A 2 4.66 -36.42 -51.94
CA PHE A 2 3.37 -36.02 -51.36
C PHE A 2 2.50 -35.45 -52.46
N ASN A 3 1.38 -36.14 -52.75
CA ASN A 3 0.45 -35.75 -53.79
C ASN A 3 -0.35 -34.52 -53.33
N MET A 4 -0.33 -33.44 -54.10
CA MET A 4 -1.07 -32.19 -53.85
C MET A 4 -2.58 -32.41 -53.61
N THR A 5 -3.15 -33.46 -54.16
CA THR A 5 -4.56 -33.84 -54.00
C THR A 5 -4.86 -34.33 -52.57
N GLN A 6 -3.95 -35.08 -51.94
CA GLN A 6 -4.12 -35.57 -50.57
C GLN A 6 -3.94 -34.43 -49.53
N LEU A 7 -3.15 -33.39 -49.84
CA LEU A 7 -3.04 -32.20 -49.01
C LEU A 7 -4.34 -31.39 -49.02
N ARG A 8 -5.05 -31.33 -50.13
CA ARG A 8 -6.30 -30.58 -50.31
C ARG A 8 -7.49 -31.26 -49.61
N GLU A 9 -7.54 -32.60 -49.57
CA GLU A 9 -8.56 -33.36 -48.84
C GLU A 9 -8.37 -33.32 -47.32
N ARG A 10 -7.13 -33.21 -46.84
CA ARG A 10 -6.82 -33.09 -45.42
C ARG A 10 -6.73 -31.63 -44.90
N SER A 11 -6.82 -30.66 -45.83
CA SER A 11 -6.72 -29.22 -45.43
C SER A 11 -7.86 -28.82 -44.50
N ASN A 12 -9.06 -29.39 -44.67
CA ASN A 12 -10.17 -29.15 -43.75
C ASN A 12 -9.87 -29.63 -42.33
N VAL A 13 -9.25 -30.78 -42.17
CA VAL A 13 -8.88 -31.32 -40.84
C VAL A 13 -7.80 -30.45 -40.19
N VAL A 14 -6.80 -30.03 -40.99
CA VAL A 14 -5.71 -29.13 -40.51
C VAL A 14 -6.29 -27.75 -40.12
N LEU A 15 -7.26 -27.24 -40.90
CA LEU A 15 -7.93 -25.96 -40.64
C LEU A 15 -8.76 -26.02 -39.37
N TRP A 16 -9.51 -27.12 -39.14
CA TRP A 16 -10.23 -27.35 -37.91
C TRP A 16 -9.33 -27.51 -36.70
N LEU A 17 -8.18 -28.15 -36.86
CA LEU A 17 -7.20 -28.34 -35.81
C LEU A 17 -6.50 -27.01 -35.46
N LEU A 18 -6.18 -26.19 -36.47
CA LEU A 18 -5.68 -24.82 -36.27
C LEU A 18 -6.71 -23.91 -35.57
N LEU A 19 -7.98 -24.00 -35.99
CA LEU A 19 -9.09 -23.27 -35.37
C LEU A 19 -9.24 -23.68 -33.88
N PHE A 20 -9.18 -24.99 -33.61
CA PHE A 20 -9.26 -25.50 -32.25
C PHE A 20 -8.09 -24.95 -31.37
N PHE A 21 -6.85 -25.03 -31.86
CA PHE A 21 -5.70 -24.48 -31.13
C PHE A 21 -5.78 -22.96 -30.98
N PHE A 22 -6.33 -22.25 -31.96
CA PHE A 22 -6.57 -20.83 -31.89
C PHE A 22 -7.60 -20.46 -30.81
N ILE A 23 -8.71 -21.20 -30.75
CA ILE A 23 -9.74 -21.01 -29.70
C ILE A 23 -9.16 -21.35 -28.32
N VAL A 24 -8.40 -22.44 -28.20
CA VAL A 24 -7.71 -22.80 -26.94
C VAL A 24 -6.69 -21.74 -26.57
N SER A 25 -5.93 -21.24 -27.54
CA SER A 25 -4.95 -20.14 -27.30
C SER A 25 -5.64 -18.83 -26.89
N MET A 26 -6.80 -18.50 -27.49
CA MET A 26 -7.61 -17.37 -27.07
C MET A 26 -8.19 -17.58 -25.67
N ALA A 27 -8.66 -18.79 -25.36
CA ALA A 27 -9.16 -19.12 -24.04
C ALA A 27 -8.07 -19.08 -22.96
N VAL A 28 -6.87 -19.53 -23.29
CA VAL A 28 -5.69 -19.50 -22.41
C VAL A 28 -5.04 -18.09 -22.39
N GLY A 29 -4.96 -17.43 -23.55
CA GLY A 29 -4.43 -16.06 -23.68
C GLY A 29 -5.35 -14.98 -23.09
N GLY A 30 -6.66 -15.21 -23.07
CA GLY A 30 -7.65 -14.38 -22.37
C GLY A 30 -7.47 -14.38 -20.84
N LEU A 31 -6.74 -15.36 -20.32
CA LEU A 31 -6.32 -15.41 -18.90
C LEU A 31 -5.37 -14.27 -18.49
N VAL A 32 -4.64 -13.70 -19.43
CA VAL A 32 -3.75 -12.54 -19.17
C VAL A 32 -4.53 -11.23 -19.12
N GLY A 33 -5.77 -11.21 -19.64
CA GLY A 33 -6.66 -10.06 -19.70
C GLY A 33 -7.77 -9.97 -18.64
N GLY A 34 -7.75 -10.80 -17.59
CA GLY A 34 -8.63 -10.63 -16.42
C GLY A 34 -9.97 -11.36 -16.43
N ALA A 35 -10.28 -12.21 -17.41
CA ALA A 35 -11.46 -13.06 -17.38
C ALA A 35 -11.12 -14.43 -16.80
N ASN A 36 -11.65 -14.75 -15.62
CA ASN A 36 -11.50 -16.05 -14.95
C ASN A 36 -12.35 -17.15 -15.63
N ILE A 37 -12.04 -17.49 -16.89
CA ILE A 37 -12.75 -18.56 -17.63
C ILE A 37 -12.55 -19.91 -16.94
N LEU A 38 -11.41 -20.15 -16.30
CA LEU A 38 -11.18 -21.36 -15.50
C LEU A 38 -12.16 -21.50 -14.32
N ASN A 39 -12.60 -20.39 -13.71
CA ASN A 39 -13.63 -20.41 -12.68
C ASN A 39 -15.01 -20.82 -13.22
N LEU A 40 -15.29 -20.53 -14.50
CA LEU A 40 -16.54 -20.88 -15.15
C LEU A 40 -16.60 -22.38 -15.53
N ILE A 41 -15.46 -22.98 -15.87
CA ILE A 41 -15.35 -24.37 -16.34
C ILE A 41 -15.16 -25.37 -15.18
N PHE A 42 -14.42 -24.98 -14.12
CA PHE A 42 -14.08 -25.88 -13.01
C PHE A 42 -14.86 -25.61 -11.72
N GLY A 43 -15.97 -24.87 -11.80
CA GLY A 43 -16.97 -24.78 -10.72
C GLY A 43 -16.42 -24.29 -9.38
N GLY A 44 -16.10 -22.99 -9.32
CA GLY A 44 -16.41 -22.28 -8.10
C GLY A 44 -15.48 -22.43 -6.91
N LYS A 45 -14.16 -22.47 -7.05
CA LYS A 45 -13.29 -21.79 -6.08
C LYS A 45 -12.68 -20.60 -6.82
N ASN A 46 -13.14 -19.39 -6.46
CA ASN A 46 -12.42 -18.20 -6.82
C ASN A 46 -10.96 -18.42 -6.41
N ILE A 47 -10.09 -18.72 -7.40
CA ILE A 47 -8.65 -18.63 -7.18
C ILE A 47 -8.40 -17.13 -7.11
N THR A 48 -8.73 -16.53 -5.97
CA THR A 48 -8.25 -15.21 -5.65
C THR A 48 -6.73 -15.35 -5.59
N LEU A 49 -6.07 -14.86 -6.62
CA LEU A 49 -4.62 -14.71 -6.60
C LEU A 49 -4.30 -13.87 -5.37
N ASN A 50 -3.79 -14.53 -4.34
CA ASN A 50 -3.37 -13.85 -3.13
C ASN A 50 -1.95 -13.34 -3.33
N ALA A 51 -1.70 -12.09 -2.97
CA ALA A 51 -0.35 -11.53 -2.95
C ALA A 51 0.47 -12.10 -1.78
N GLY A 52 -0.22 -12.54 -0.71
CA GLY A 52 0.40 -13.12 0.47
C GLY A 52 -0.62 -13.31 1.60
N ARG A 53 -0.12 -13.64 2.79
CA ARG A 53 -0.93 -13.84 4.00
C ARG A 53 -0.28 -13.14 5.19
N ILE A 54 -1.07 -12.42 5.99
CA ILE A 54 -0.64 -11.73 7.21
C ILE A 54 -1.51 -12.24 8.35
N ASN A 55 -0.92 -12.81 9.40
CA ASN A 55 -1.62 -13.36 10.56
C ASN A 55 -2.83 -14.25 10.20
N GLY A 56 -2.67 -15.10 9.17
CA GLY A 56 -3.75 -15.98 8.70
C GLY A 56 -4.77 -15.34 7.75
N LYS A 57 -4.74 -14.02 7.56
CA LYS A 57 -5.61 -13.27 6.64
C LYS A 57 -4.98 -13.19 5.25
N ASP A 58 -5.71 -13.63 4.23
CA ASP A 58 -5.27 -13.57 2.85
C ASP A 58 -5.36 -12.15 2.30
N ILE A 59 -4.30 -11.69 1.66
CA ILE A 59 -4.21 -10.39 1.01
C ILE A 59 -4.41 -10.58 -0.49
N SER A 60 -5.48 -10.00 -1.03
CA SER A 60 -5.78 -10.13 -2.45
C SER A 60 -4.73 -9.42 -3.32
N HIS A 61 -4.41 -10.05 -4.46
CA HIS A 61 -3.49 -9.48 -5.44
C HIS A 61 -3.94 -8.10 -5.93
N ASN A 62 -5.24 -7.90 -6.12
CA ASN A 62 -5.79 -6.62 -6.54
C ASN A 62 -5.54 -5.49 -5.53
N ARG A 63 -5.56 -5.78 -4.23
CA ARG A 63 -5.24 -4.80 -3.20
C ARG A 63 -3.76 -4.41 -3.28
N TYR A 64 -2.88 -5.39 -3.41
CA TYR A 64 -1.45 -5.16 -3.58
C TYR A 64 -1.14 -4.33 -4.84
N LEU A 65 -1.78 -4.66 -5.98
CA LEU A 65 -1.60 -3.90 -7.21
C LEU A 65 -2.04 -2.44 -7.07
N ARG A 66 -3.16 -2.19 -6.40
CA ARG A 66 -3.64 -0.81 -6.17
C ARG A 66 -2.65 0.00 -5.34
N GLU A 67 -2.17 -0.54 -4.22
CA GLU A 67 -1.19 0.16 -3.37
C GLU A 67 0.12 0.44 -4.13
N ARG A 68 0.58 -0.52 -4.93
CA ARG A 68 1.76 -0.33 -5.78
C ARG A 68 1.54 0.76 -6.83
N GLU A 69 0.38 0.77 -7.49
CA GLU A 69 0.06 1.78 -8.49
C GLU A 69 -0.07 3.18 -7.89
N ILE A 70 -0.62 3.32 -6.69
CA ILE A 70 -0.64 4.58 -5.95
C ILE A 70 0.79 5.10 -5.76
N GLN A 71 1.71 4.25 -5.35
CA GLN A 71 3.11 4.63 -5.17
C GLN A 71 3.79 5.00 -6.50
N LEU A 72 3.56 4.24 -7.56
CA LEU A 72 4.09 4.54 -8.88
C LEU A 72 3.56 5.89 -9.42
N ASN A 73 2.27 6.17 -9.23
CA ASN A 73 1.67 7.44 -9.61
C ASN A 73 2.26 8.61 -8.83
N ARG A 74 2.55 8.41 -7.54
CA ARG A 74 3.25 9.39 -6.72
C ARG A 74 4.64 9.70 -7.28
N LEU A 75 5.41 8.67 -7.65
CA LEU A 75 6.74 8.86 -8.26
C LEU A 75 6.64 9.60 -9.61
N ARG A 76 5.66 9.24 -10.45
CA ARG A 76 5.39 9.93 -11.72
C ARG A 76 5.05 11.42 -11.51
N SER A 77 4.21 11.73 -10.54
CA SER A 77 3.83 13.12 -10.22
C SER A 77 5.01 13.96 -9.70
N GLN A 78 6.03 13.31 -9.15
CA GLN A 78 7.30 13.93 -8.73
C GLN A 78 8.33 14.03 -9.87
N GLY A 79 7.96 13.64 -11.09
CA GLY A 79 8.85 13.68 -12.25
C GLY A 79 9.93 12.58 -12.24
N GLN A 80 9.80 11.55 -11.42
CA GLN A 80 10.77 10.45 -11.35
C GLN A 80 10.52 9.44 -12.48
N ALA A 81 11.59 8.97 -13.11
CA ALA A 81 11.52 7.91 -14.10
C ALA A 81 11.20 6.56 -13.40
N ILE A 82 10.28 5.80 -13.99
CA ILE A 82 9.93 4.47 -13.49
C ILE A 82 10.79 3.43 -14.19
N ASP A 83 11.92 3.12 -13.60
CA ASP A 83 12.78 2.01 -14.00
C ASP A 83 12.42 0.71 -13.23
N ASN A 84 13.10 -0.37 -13.53
CA ASN A 84 12.87 -1.67 -12.87
C ASN A 84 13.08 -1.60 -11.35
N ARG A 85 14.01 -0.77 -10.89
CA ARG A 85 14.31 -0.61 -9.46
C ARG A 85 13.20 0.18 -8.76
N ALA A 86 12.72 1.26 -9.38
CA ALA A 86 11.58 2.03 -8.88
C ALA A 86 10.33 1.15 -8.80
N TYR A 87 10.12 0.27 -9.78
CA TYR A 87 9.00 -0.66 -9.79
C TYR A 87 9.08 -1.70 -8.66
N GLN A 88 10.26 -2.27 -8.40
CA GLN A 88 10.48 -3.18 -7.26
C GLN A 88 10.29 -2.47 -5.93
N ASN A 89 10.90 -1.29 -5.75
CA ASN A 89 10.75 -0.50 -4.54
C ASN A 89 9.29 -0.12 -4.26
N ALA A 90 8.51 0.20 -5.31
CA ALA A 90 7.08 0.46 -5.18
C ALA A 90 6.31 -0.79 -4.74
N GLY A 91 6.73 -1.98 -5.16
CA GLY A 91 6.18 -3.25 -4.72
C GLY A 91 6.44 -3.51 -3.23
N ASP A 92 7.67 -3.33 -2.79
CA ASP A 92 8.06 -3.49 -1.39
C ASP A 92 7.36 -2.46 -0.49
N PHE A 93 7.27 -1.22 -0.95
CA PHE A 93 6.52 -0.17 -0.26
C PHE A 93 5.04 -0.52 -0.11
N ALA A 94 4.41 -1.01 -1.19
CA ALA A 94 3.01 -1.42 -1.18
C ALA A 94 2.76 -2.56 -0.17
N TRP A 95 3.65 -3.56 -0.16
CA TRP A 95 3.55 -4.68 0.78
C TRP A 95 3.69 -4.21 2.23
N ASN A 96 4.70 -3.39 2.52
CA ASN A 96 4.92 -2.85 3.86
C ASN A 96 3.76 -1.96 4.32
N THR A 97 3.17 -1.17 3.42
CA THR A 97 1.97 -0.36 3.72
C THR A 97 0.78 -1.23 4.10
N ILE A 98 0.55 -2.32 3.35
CA ILE A 98 -0.52 -3.27 3.64
C ILE A 98 -0.27 -3.96 4.99
N LEU A 99 0.96 -4.44 5.21
CA LEU A 99 1.37 -5.10 6.44
C LEU A 99 1.16 -4.20 7.67
N GLU A 100 1.64 -2.96 7.59
CA GLU A 100 1.47 -1.98 8.67
C GLU A 100 0.00 -1.72 8.97
N ARG A 101 -0.83 -1.56 7.95
CA ARG A 101 -2.27 -1.33 8.10
C ARG A 101 -2.97 -2.53 8.73
N GLU A 102 -2.72 -3.76 8.25
CA GLU A 102 -3.33 -4.96 8.82
C GLU A 102 -2.97 -5.15 10.28
N LEU A 103 -1.70 -4.96 10.65
CA LEU A 103 -1.25 -5.07 12.04
C LEU A 103 -1.86 -3.99 12.94
N LYS A 104 -1.99 -2.76 12.46
CA LYS A 104 -2.66 -1.68 13.18
C LYS A 104 -4.14 -1.95 13.38
N ASP A 105 -4.84 -2.36 12.31
CA ASP A 105 -6.27 -2.65 12.36
C ASP A 105 -6.57 -3.79 13.34
N GLU A 106 -5.74 -4.85 13.32
CA GLU A 106 -5.83 -5.95 14.27
C GLU A 106 -5.65 -5.44 15.71
N ARG A 107 -4.64 -4.61 15.95
CA ARG A 107 -4.35 -4.08 17.28
C ARG A 107 -5.41 -3.10 17.77
N ILE A 108 -5.94 -2.25 16.89
CA ILE A 108 -7.05 -1.35 17.19
C ILE A 108 -8.27 -2.15 17.64
N LYS A 109 -8.59 -3.22 16.92
CA LYS A 109 -9.71 -4.10 17.24
C LYS A 109 -9.51 -4.86 18.55
N GLU A 110 -8.33 -5.44 18.77
CA GLU A 110 -8.00 -6.14 20.02
C GLU A 110 -8.13 -5.24 21.27
N LEU A 111 -7.75 -3.97 21.12
CA LEU A 111 -7.77 -3.00 22.21
C LEU A 111 -9.11 -2.26 22.33
N GLY A 112 -10.10 -2.53 21.47
CA GLY A 112 -11.39 -1.86 21.46
C GLY A 112 -11.28 -0.35 21.16
N LEU A 113 -10.31 0.05 20.35
CA LEU A 113 -10.06 1.45 19.98
C LEU A 113 -10.81 1.85 18.71
N GLU A 114 -11.77 1.06 18.27
CA GLU A 114 -12.61 1.38 17.13
C GLU A 114 -13.35 2.72 17.36
N VAL A 115 -13.63 3.41 16.26
CA VAL A 115 -14.25 4.73 16.29
C VAL A 115 -15.73 4.60 15.92
N SER A 116 -16.60 5.14 16.78
CA SER A 116 -18.05 5.19 16.53
C SER A 116 -18.40 6.32 15.55
N LEU A 117 -19.60 6.26 15.00
CA LEU A 117 -20.14 7.34 14.17
C LEU A 117 -20.29 8.64 14.99
N ASP A 118 -20.73 8.53 16.23
CA ASP A 118 -20.93 9.68 17.11
C ASP A 118 -19.61 10.42 17.37
N GLU A 119 -18.49 9.68 17.57
CA GLU A 119 -17.18 10.30 17.70
C GLU A 119 -16.72 11.04 16.44
N ILE A 120 -17.06 10.50 15.26
CA ILE A 120 -16.75 11.17 13.99
C ILE A 120 -17.59 12.43 13.85
N TYR A 121 -18.86 12.35 14.18
CA TYR A 121 -19.77 13.49 14.15
C TYR A 121 -19.32 14.59 15.11
N ASP A 122 -19.02 14.25 16.36
CA ASP A 122 -18.52 15.20 17.36
C ASP A 122 -17.24 15.87 16.87
N PHE A 123 -16.35 15.11 16.26
CA PHE A 123 -15.10 15.64 15.73
C PHE A 123 -15.33 16.61 14.56
N LEU A 124 -16.25 16.27 13.64
CA LEU A 124 -16.58 17.13 12.50
C LEU A 124 -17.32 18.40 12.94
N LEU A 125 -18.19 18.31 13.96
CA LEU A 125 -18.96 19.45 14.45
C LEU A 125 -18.12 20.39 15.32
N ILE A 126 -17.40 19.83 16.33
CA ILE A 126 -16.70 20.64 17.33
C ILE A 126 -15.40 21.17 16.81
N THR A 127 -14.64 20.34 16.06
CA THR A 127 -13.29 20.67 15.60
C THR A 127 -13.09 20.26 14.14
N PRO A 128 -13.88 20.78 13.18
CA PRO A 128 -13.75 20.38 11.80
C PRO A 128 -12.34 20.69 11.27
N PRO A 129 -11.67 19.70 10.64
CA PRO A 129 -10.33 19.87 10.12
C PRO A 129 -10.25 21.00 9.09
N PRO A 130 -9.15 21.77 9.03
CA PRO A 130 -9.01 22.84 8.03
C PRO A 130 -9.21 22.37 6.59
N SER A 131 -8.73 21.18 6.25
CA SER A 131 -8.92 20.57 4.92
C SER A 131 -10.38 20.24 4.63
N PHE A 132 -11.13 19.76 5.63
CA PHE A 132 -12.57 19.54 5.49
C PHE A 132 -13.34 20.85 5.19
N LYS A 133 -13.02 21.92 5.92
CA LYS A 133 -13.58 23.26 5.65
C LYS A 133 -13.25 23.74 4.24
N THR A 134 -12.01 23.51 3.81
CA THR A 134 -11.58 23.86 2.45
C THR A 134 -12.34 23.07 1.39
N ASP A 135 -12.57 21.78 1.60
CA ASP A 135 -13.31 20.94 0.66
C ASP A 135 -14.78 21.38 0.56
N LEU A 136 -15.42 21.73 1.69
CA LEU A 136 -16.79 22.29 1.71
C LEU A 136 -16.85 23.65 0.98
N ASN A 137 -15.86 24.52 1.20
CA ASN A 137 -15.76 25.78 0.52
C ASN A 137 -15.59 25.62 -1.00
N ASN A 138 -14.71 24.70 -1.42
CA ASN A 138 -14.50 24.40 -2.83
C ASN A 138 -15.76 23.82 -3.50
N ALA A 139 -16.58 23.12 -2.72
CA ALA A 139 -17.88 22.63 -3.17
C ALA A 139 -18.96 23.73 -3.19
N GLY A 140 -18.66 24.94 -2.68
CA GLY A 140 -19.58 26.09 -2.68
C GLY A 140 -20.62 26.08 -1.57
N TYR A 141 -20.40 25.31 -0.51
CA TYR A 141 -21.35 25.19 0.59
C TYR A 141 -20.84 25.84 1.89
N PHE A 142 -21.77 26.33 2.68
CA PHE A 142 -21.51 26.93 4.00
C PHE A 142 -20.50 28.09 3.93
N LEU A 143 -20.74 29.01 2.97
CA LEU A 143 -19.94 30.21 2.80
C LEU A 143 -20.66 31.42 3.41
N ASP A 144 -19.90 32.29 4.09
CA ASP A 144 -20.37 33.58 4.50
C ASP A 144 -20.35 34.59 3.32
N SER A 145 -20.74 35.83 3.55
CA SER A 145 -20.74 36.89 2.57
C SER A 145 -19.34 37.26 2.01
N GLU A 146 -18.28 36.84 2.69
CA GLU A 146 -16.88 37.05 2.29
C GLU A 146 -16.30 35.79 1.61
N GLY A 147 -17.07 34.73 1.42
CA GLY A 147 -16.63 33.46 0.82
C GLY A 147 -15.78 32.60 1.77
N LYS A 148 -15.87 32.84 3.08
CA LYS A 148 -15.22 32.02 4.10
C LYS A 148 -16.20 30.98 4.67
N PHE A 149 -15.67 29.93 5.25
CA PHE A 149 -16.48 28.87 5.88
C PHE A 149 -17.32 29.42 7.03
N ASP A 150 -18.64 29.31 6.93
CA ASP A 150 -19.61 29.69 7.99
C ASP A 150 -19.89 28.47 8.86
N VAL A 151 -19.26 28.46 10.04
CA VAL A 151 -19.40 27.38 11.03
C VAL A 151 -20.85 27.24 11.50
N LYS A 152 -21.55 28.36 11.71
CA LYS A 152 -22.96 28.34 12.22
C LYS A 152 -23.89 27.71 11.21
N SER A 153 -23.82 28.14 9.96
CA SER A 153 -24.64 27.58 8.89
C SER A 153 -24.43 26.09 8.73
N TYR A 154 -23.15 25.65 8.85
CA TYR A 154 -22.79 24.23 8.84
C TYR A 154 -23.37 23.45 10.02
N GLU A 155 -23.18 23.95 11.25
CA GLU A 155 -23.69 23.32 12.48
C GLU A 155 -25.22 23.20 12.43
N GLU A 156 -25.94 24.26 12.02
CA GLU A 156 -27.40 24.26 11.88
C GLU A 156 -27.86 23.25 10.83
N ALA A 157 -27.17 23.13 9.70
CA ALA A 157 -27.50 22.16 8.67
C ALA A 157 -27.32 20.72 9.15
N VAL A 158 -26.26 20.44 9.89
CA VAL A 158 -25.99 19.11 10.46
C VAL A 158 -26.99 18.75 11.54
N GLN A 159 -27.26 19.68 12.48
CA GLN A 159 -28.23 19.45 13.58
C GLN A 159 -29.65 19.23 13.08
N ASN A 160 -30.05 19.92 12.03
CA ASN A 160 -31.38 19.82 11.45
C ASN A 160 -31.49 18.71 10.37
N GLY A 161 -30.43 18.02 10.06
CA GLY A 161 -30.40 17.01 8.98
C GLY A 161 -30.58 17.58 7.58
N ASN A 162 -30.34 18.89 7.41
CA ASN A 162 -30.50 19.61 6.14
C ASN A 162 -29.20 19.70 5.36
N ILE A 163 -28.44 18.59 5.27
CA ILE A 163 -27.22 18.51 4.48
C ILE A 163 -27.61 18.30 3.02
N PRO A 164 -27.07 19.11 2.09
CA PRO A 164 -27.27 18.88 0.67
C PRO A 164 -26.81 17.48 0.22
N VAL A 165 -27.66 16.80 -0.55
CA VAL A 165 -27.40 15.43 -1.02
C VAL A 165 -26.13 15.36 -1.88
N GLU A 166 -25.79 16.44 -2.54
CA GLU A 166 -24.58 16.57 -3.36
C GLU A 166 -23.28 16.46 -2.53
N LEU A 167 -23.35 16.72 -1.23
CA LEU A 167 -22.23 16.58 -0.28
C LEU A 167 -22.07 15.14 0.25
N GLU A 168 -23.04 14.27 0.05
CA GLU A 168 -23.00 12.89 0.56
C GLU A 168 -21.71 12.15 0.20
N PRO A 169 -21.24 12.16 -1.05
CA PRO A 169 -19.97 11.50 -1.41
C PRO A 169 -18.74 12.09 -0.69
N LEU A 170 -18.74 13.40 -0.47
CA LEU A 170 -17.67 14.09 0.26
C LEU A 170 -17.68 13.67 1.73
N LEU A 171 -18.85 13.64 2.35
CA LEU A 171 -19.03 13.26 3.76
C LEU A 171 -18.65 11.80 4.01
N ILE A 172 -19.06 10.88 3.12
CA ILE A 172 -18.68 9.46 3.20
C ILE A 172 -17.15 9.31 3.12
N ASN A 173 -16.49 10.03 2.22
CA ASN A 173 -15.04 10.00 2.10
C ASN A 173 -14.35 10.50 3.38
N TRP A 174 -14.85 11.58 3.95
CA TRP A 174 -14.35 12.13 5.21
C TRP A 174 -14.63 11.23 6.40
N GLU A 175 -15.80 10.62 6.47
CA GLU A 175 -16.12 9.61 7.49
C GLU A 175 -15.12 8.45 7.46
N ASN A 176 -14.89 7.87 6.29
CA ASN A 176 -13.95 6.77 6.12
C ASN A 176 -12.50 7.17 6.47
N TYR A 177 -12.09 8.37 6.09
CA TYR A 177 -10.79 8.92 6.44
C TYR A 177 -10.66 9.11 7.96
N LEU A 178 -11.62 9.77 8.60
CA LEU A 178 -11.62 10.06 10.03
C LEU A 178 -11.71 8.79 10.87
N ARG A 179 -12.48 7.81 10.44
CA ARG A 179 -12.56 6.51 11.10
C ARG A 179 -11.18 5.89 11.26
N THR A 180 -10.40 5.89 10.21
CA THR A 180 -9.02 5.36 10.22
C THR A 180 -8.08 6.27 11.01
N TRP A 181 -8.14 7.57 10.77
CA TRP A 181 -7.25 8.56 11.39
C TRP A 181 -7.44 8.66 12.91
N LEU A 182 -8.69 8.69 13.39
CA LEU A 182 -9.00 8.74 14.81
C LEU A 182 -8.59 7.45 15.52
N ALA A 183 -8.81 6.28 14.90
CA ALA A 183 -8.38 4.99 15.45
C ALA A 183 -6.84 4.93 15.58
N ASP A 184 -6.10 5.34 14.54
CA ASP A 184 -4.64 5.47 14.58
C ASP A 184 -4.18 6.45 15.67
N ARG A 185 -4.88 7.56 15.82
CA ARG A 185 -4.60 8.56 16.87
C ARG A 185 -4.81 7.98 18.26
N LYS A 186 -5.92 7.26 18.49
CA LYS A 186 -6.18 6.57 19.78
C LYS A 186 -5.06 5.58 20.09
N LEU A 187 -4.67 4.75 19.11
CA LEU A 187 -3.60 3.78 19.26
C LEU A 187 -2.27 4.46 19.63
N ARG A 188 -1.87 5.51 18.90
CA ARG A 188 -0.65 6.29 19.20
C ARG A 188 -0.71 6.93 20.56
N THR A 189 -1.85 7.52 20.95
CA THR A 189 -2.04 8.15 22.25
C THR A 189 -1.87 7.13 23.37
N LEU A 190 -2.45 5.93 23.22
CA LEU A 190 -2.28 4.84 24.17
C LEU A 190 -0.80 4.46 24.34
N TYR A 191 -0.09 4.20 23.25
CA TYR A 191 1.33 3.86 23.33
C TYR A 191 2.18 4.99 23.91
N ASN A 192 1.89 6.24 23.54
CA ASN A 192 2.60 7.40 24.10
C ASN A 192 2.33 7.56 25.59
N SER A 193 1.13 7.27 26.07
CA SER A 193 0.79 7.33 27.49
C SER A 193 1.50 6.26 28.33
N LEU A 194 1.87 5.14 27.69
CA LEU A 194 2.62 4.06 28.32
C LEU A 194 4.14 4.33 28.32
N ALA A 195 4.59 5.25 27.49
CA ALA A 195 6.00 5.62 27.42
C ALA A 195 6.37 6.48 28.65
N SER A 196 7.13 5.91 29.56
CA SER A 196 7.69 6.67 30.67
C SER A 196 9.11 7.11 30.32
N VAL A 197 9.37 8.39 30.41
CA VAL A 197 10.71 8.97 30.24
C VAL A 197 11.18 9.47 31.59
N ASN A 198 12.29 8.93 32.11
CA ASN A 198 12.89 9.42 33.33
C ASN A 198 14.01 10.43 33.04
N GLU A 199 14.38 11.20 34.06
CA GLU A 199 15.41 12.24 33.95
C GLU A 199 16.76 11.69 33.46
N ASN A 200 17.12 10.46 33.86
CA ASN A 200 18.36 9.83 33.43
C ASN A 200 18.35 9.50 31.92
N ASP A 201 17.19 9.14 31.36
CA ASP A 201 17.05 8.89 29.92
C ASP A 201 17.23 10.18 29.13
N VAL A 202 16.62 11.30 29.60
CA VAL A 202 16.79 12.62 28.99
C VAL A 202 18.23 13.06 29.05
N ARG A 203 18.87 12.93 30.22
CA ARG A 203 20.26 13.28 30.41
C ARG A 203 21.20 12.47 29.52
N ARG A 204 20.97 11.16 29.41
CA ARG A 204 21.76 10.25 28.57
C ARG A 204 21.64 10.62 27.10
N ASP A 205 20.42 10.90 26.64
CA ASP A 205 20.15 11.31 25.25
C ASP A 205 20.80 12.68 24.95
N PHE A 206 20.71 13.62 25.89
CA PHE A 206 21.36 14.90 25.76
C PHE A 206 22.90 14.78 25.68
N ILE A 207 23.51 13.99 26.55
CA ILE A 207 24.95 13.72 26.52
C ILE A 207 25.35 13.10 25.19
N LYS A 208 24.62 12.06 24.76
CA LYS A 208 24.87 11.34 23.48
C LYS A 208 24.82 12.28 22.26
N LYS A 209 23.87 13.22 22.24
CA LYS A 209 23.68 14.16 21.12
C LYS A 209 24.65 15.34 21.13
N ASN A 210 25.13 15.73 22.32
CA ASN A 210 25.94 16.91 22.50
C ASN A 210 27.42 16.62 22.85
N THR A 211 27.81 15.32 22.94
CA THR A 211 29.20 14.95 23.14
C THR A 211 29.93 14.89 21.82
N ASN A 212 30.94 15.71 21.63
CA ASN A 212 31.85 15.66 20.50
C ASN A 212 33.06 14.82 20.89
N CYS A 213 33.39 13.81 20.11
CA CYS A 213 34.58 13.01 20.28
C CYS A 213 35.56 13.30 19.13
N THR A 214 36.82 13.50 19.45
CA THR A 214 37.90 13.51 18.46
C THR A 214 38.47 12.10 18.40
N LEU A 215 38.52 11.54 17.21
CA LEU A 215 39.04 10.20 16.98
C LEU A 215 40.20 10.28 16.01
N ASP A 216 41.36 9.78 16.43
CA ASP A 216 42.47 9.51 15.53
C ASP A 216 42.37 8.03 15.08
N TYR A 217 42.32 7.81 13.80
CA TYR A 217 42.21 6.46 13.25
C TYR A 217 43.19 6.24 12.06
N ILE A 218 43.69 5.03 11.98
CA ILE A 218 44.47 4.59 10.82
C ILE A 218 43.54 3.84 9.90
N TYR A 219 43.34 4.37 8.70
CA TYR A 219 42.57 3.70 7.66
C TYR A 219 43.50 2.92 6.77
N MET A 220 43.27 1.60 6.68
CA MET A 220 43.95 0.73 5.71
C MET A 220 42.92 0.19 4.72
N SER A 221 43.07 0.56 3.46
CA SER A 221 42.22 0.03 2.39
C SER A 221 42.57 -1.44 2.16
N LEU A 222 41.54 -2.28 1.95
CA LEU A 222 41.77 -3.69 1.52
C LEU A 222 42.59 -3.77 0.24
N SER A 223 42.50 -2.81 -0.67
CA SER A 223 43.31 -2.71 -1.88
C SER A 223 44.78 -2.38 -1.63
N ALA A 224 45.15 -1.96 -0.43
CA ALA A 224 46.52 -1.73 -0.03
C ALA A 224 47.23 -3.00 0.44
N ILE A 225 46.51 -4.10 0.61
CA ILE A 225 47.01 -5.41 0.97
C ILE A 225 47.20 -6.19 -0.34
N PRO A 226 48.45 -6.45 -0.79
CA PRO A 226 48.68 -7.24 -2.00
C PRO A 226 48.20 -8.68 -1.78
N ASP A 227 47.55 -9.27 -2.78
CA ASP A 227 47.07 -10.65 -2.74
C ASP A 227 48.23 -11.65 -2.47
N SER A 228 49.48 -11.28 -2.80
CA SER A 228 50.67 -12.07 -2.53
C SER A 228 51.01 -12.29 -1.05
N ILE A 229 50.41 -11.54 -0.13
CA ILE A 229 50.59 -11.66 1.33
C ILE A 229 49.48 -12.55 1.96
N ILE A 230 48.43 -12.83 1.20
CA ILE A 230 47.28 -13.62 1.67
C ILE A 230 47.54 -15.08 1.28
N ASP A 231 47.94 -15.88 2.24
CA ASP A 231 48.07 -17.34 2.07
C ASP A 231 46.77 -17.97 2.59
N VAL A 232 46.00 -18.58 1.72
CA VAL A 232 44.72 -19.23 2.04
C VAL A 232 44.91 -20.73 1.81
N SER A 233 44.76 -21.52 2.88
CA SER A 233 44.88 -22.97 2.76
C SER A 233 43.62 -23.59 2.13
N ASP A 234 43.78 -24.76 1.50
CA ASP A 234 42.67 -25.51 0.89
C ASP A 234 41.59 -25.87 1.95
N GLU A 235 41.98 -26.08 3.21
CA GLU A 235 41.06 -26.36 4.32
C GLU A 235 40.19 -25.12 4.62
N GLN A 236 40.72 -23.91 4.60
CA GLN A 236 39.99 -22.66 4.80
C GLN A 236 39.00 -22.40 3.67
N ILE A 237 39.35 -22.75 2.45
CA ILE A 237 38.46 -22.65 1.28
C ILE A 237 37.31 -23.64 1.44
N LEU A 238 37.56 -24.88 1.85
CA LEU A 238 36.56 -25.91 2.04
C LEU A 238 35.58 -25.57 3.18
N GLU A 239 36.09 -25.02 4.29
CA GLU A 239 35.26 -24.59 5.42
C GLU A 239 34.32 -23.46 5.04
N LYS A 240 34.70 -22.59 4.11
CA LYS A 240 33.85 -21.48 3.63
C LYS A 240 32.82 -21.91 2.58
N TYR A 241 33.07 -23.07 1.91
CA TYR A 241 32.22 -23.61 0.85
C TYR A 241 31.12 -24.54 1.36
N ASN A 242 31.24 -25.10 2.57
CA ASN A 242 30.25 -25.93 3.27
C ASN A 242 29.39 -25.08 4.23
#